data_0079c494894b5785958e6a53123e32eb
#
_entry.id   0079c494894b5785958e6a53123e32eb
#
_cell.length_a   1.000
_cell.length_b   1.000
_cell.length_c   1.000
_cell.angle_alpha   90.00
_cell.angle_beta   90.00
_cell.angle_gamma   90.00
#
_symmetry.space_group_name_H-M   'P 1'
#
loop_
_entity.id
_entity.type
_entity.pdbx_description
1 polymer ?
#
loop_
_entity_poly.entity_id
_entity_poly.type
_entity_poly.pdbx_seq_one_letter_code
_entity_poly.pdbx_strand_id
1 'polypeptide(L)'
;MGVTQYRRYALTGGIGSGKSTVARMFRDLGAVIIDADAISRELMEPGQEVLARTVNLFGESVLNADGTLNRARLAERIFAHDAERKKLNAIVHPKVRARASEIVDDAVNSPNFSGIIIDDIPLLVETHRAAEFDAVIAVQTDLPIRLERLSKNRNMSYAEAQARISAQATDQQRSAIARWVITNSGSRDDTQAQVQRVWDELRAEV
;
A
#
# COMPACT_ATOMS: atom_id res chain seq x y z
N MET A 1 6.10 -32.49 0.35
CA MET A 1 6.37 -31.20 -0.30
C MET A 1 6.98 -30.28 0.75
N GLY A 2 8.23 -29.84 0.56
CA GLY A 2 8.86 -28.92 1.50
C GLY A 2 8.10 -27.59 1.49
N VAL A 3 7.87 -27.01 2.67
CA VAL A 3 7.31 -25.66 2.77
C VAL A 3 8.35 -24.74 2.14
N THR A 4 8.00 -24.08 1.05
CA THR A 4 8.88 -23.07 0.45
C THR A 4 9.04 -21.94 1.45
N GLN A 5 10.24 -21.80 2.00
CA GLN A 5 10.53 -20.74 2.96
C GLN A 5 10.53 -19.39 2.22
N TYR A 6 9.85 -18.40 2.76
CA TYR A 6 9.85 -17.03 2.24
C TYR A 6 9.98 -16.02 3.36
N ARG A 7 10.42 -14.84 3.02
CA ARG A 7 10.48 -13.68 3.93
C ARG A 7 9.43 -12.64 3.55
N ARG A 8 8.89 -12.00 4.55
CA ARG A 8 7.82 -11.01 4.39
C ARG A 8 8.22 -9.67 4.98
N TYR A 9 8.35 -8.68 4.12
CA TYR A 9 8.81 -7.34 4.47
C TYR A 9 7.68 -6.33 4.34
N ALA A 10 7.70 -5.28 5.19
CA ALA A 10 6.80 -4.15 5.01
C ALA A 10 7.50 -3.01 4.27
N LEU A 11 6.84 -2.43 3.28
CA LEU A 11 7.24 -1.20 2.60
C LEU A 11 6.34 -0.07 3.06
N THR A 12 6.92 0.96 3.68
CA THR A 12 6.17 2.13 4.16
C THR A 12 6.76 3.43 3.63
N GLY A 13 6.00 4.52 3.76
CA GLY A 13 6.43 5.84 3.32
C GLY A 13 5.27 6.82 3.31
N GLY A 14 5.55 8.07 3.63
CA GLY A 14 4.54 9.12 3.69
C GLY A 14 3.93 9.45 2.33
N ILE A 15 2.80 10.13 2.35
CA ILE A 15 2.15 10.63 1.14
C ILE A 15 3.15 11.47 0.31
N GLY A 16 3.23 11.20 -1.00
CA GLY A 16 4.15 11.89 -1.91
C GLY A 16 5.61 11.38 -1.87
N SER A 17 5.97 10.40 -1.02
CA SER A 17 7.33 9.85 -0.96
C SER A 17 7.74 9.04 -2.19
N GLY A 18 6.80 8.60 -3.04
CA GLY A 18 7.09 7.75 -4.18
C GLY A 18 7.17 6.26 -3.85
N LYS A 19 6.60 5.83 -2.71
CA LYS A 19 6.52 4.43 -2.27
C LYS A 19 6.06 3.48 -3.39
N SER A 20 5.03 3.84 -4.16
CA SER A 20 4.53 3.04 -5.28
C SER A 20 5.53 2.87 -6.43
N THR A 21 6.43 3.83 -6.62
CA THR A 21 7.54 3.71 -7.57
C THR A 21 8.55 2.68 -7.07
N VAL A 22 8.93 2.76 -5.80
CA VAL A 22 9.84 1.80 -5.15
C VAL A 22 9.23 0.40 -5.12
N ALA A 23 7.93 0.26 -4.80
CA ALA A 23 7.22 -1.01 -4.86
C ALA A 23 7.28 -1.64 -6.27
N ARG A 24 7.12 -0.83 -7.32
CA ARG A 24 7.25 -1.29 -8.70
C ARG A 24 8.68 -1.76 -9.01
N MET A 25 9.69 -1.02 -8.57
CA MET A 25 11.10 -1.40 -8.76
C MET A 25 11.40 -2.76 -8.10
N PHE A 26 10.90 -3.02 -6.89
CA PHE A 26 11.02 -4.33 -6.25
C PHE A 26 10.27 -5.44 -7.01
N ARG A 27 9.08 -5.13 -7.53
CA ARG A 27 8.33 -6.08 -8.38
C ARG A 27 9.10 -6.44 -9.64
N ASP A 28 9.71 -5.46 -10.29
CA ASP A 28 10.49 -5.65 -11.50
C ASP A 28 11.76 -6.52 -11.24
N LEU A 29 12.25 -6.53 -9.99
CA LEU A 29 13.33 -7.41 -9.53
C LEU A 29 12.84 -8.82 -9.12
N GLY A 30 11.53 -9.03 -9.02
CA GLY A 30 10.94 -10.35 -8.72
C GLY A 30 10.28 -10.46 -7.35
N ALA A 31 10.13 -9.37 -6.58
CA ALA A 31 9.34 -9.40 -5.35
C ALA A 31 7.84 -9.53 -5.65
N VAL A 32 7.14 -10.29 -4.81
CA VAL A 32 5.69 -10.30 -4.79
C VAL A 32 5.20 -9.12 -3.95
N ILE A 33 4.43 -8.23 -4.56
CA ILE A 33 3.93 -7.03 -3.88
C ILE A 33 2.47 -7.23 -3.48
N ILE A 34 2.19 -7.11 -2.18
CA ILE A 34 0.84 -7.12 -1.60
C ILE A 34 0.42 -5.67 -1.31
N ASP A 35 -0.41 -5.10 -2.18
CA ASP A 35 -0.99 -3.77 -2.00
C ASP A 35 -2.47 -3.91 -1.62
N ALA A 36 -2.77 -3.83 -0.32
CA ALA A 36 -4.13 -3.97 0.20
C ALA A 36 -5.10 -2.90 -0.35
N ASP A 37 -4.59 -1.69 -0.66
CA ASP A 37 -5.39 -0.62 -1.26
C ASP A 37 -5.73 -0.93 -2.72
N ALA A 38 -4.78 -1.52 -3.47
CA ALA A 38 -5.03 -1.97 -4.84
C ALA A 38 -5.99 -3.17 -4.87
N ILE A 39 -5.80 -4.15 -4.00
CA ILE A 39 -6.72 -5.29 -3.84
C ILE A 39 -8.12 -4.81 -3.48
N SER A 40 -8.26 -3.89 -2.54
CA SER A 40 -9.58 -3.31 -2.19
C SER A 40 -10.23 -2.60 -3.36
N ARG A 41 -9.45 -1.94 -4.23
CA ARG A 41 -9.96 -1.31 -5.45
C ARG A 41 -10.44 -2.33 -6.47
N GLU A 42 -9.66 -3.40 -6.69
CA GLU A 42 -10.03 -4.53 -7.57
C GLU A 42 -11.34 -5.18 -7.12
N LEU A 43 -11.48 -5.49 -5.83
CA LEU A 43 -12.66 -6.11 -5.25
C LEU A 43 -13.93 -5.22 -5.28
N MET A 44 -13.76 -3.92 -5.50
CA MET A 44 -14.84 -2.93 -5.64
C MET A 44 -15.16 -2.58 -7.10
N GLU A 45 -14.61 -3.30 -8.09
CA GLU A 45 -14.96 -3.11 -9.50
C GLU A 45 -16.33 -3.70 -9.84
N PRO A 46 -16.99 -3.23 -10.89
CA PRO A 46 -18.26 -3.78 -11.36
C PRO A 46 -18.20 -5.29 -11.57
N GLY A 47 -19.22 -5.99 -11.08
CA GLY A 47 -19.30 -7.47 -11.13
C GLY A 47 -18.68 -8.19 -9.93
N GLN A 48 -17.94 -7.50 -9.07
CA GLN A 48 -17.35 -8.10 -7.87
C GLN A 48 -18.37 -8.23 -6.72
N GLU A 49 -18.27 -9.33 -5.97
CA GLU A 49 -19.12 -9.60 -4.80
C GLU A 49 -19.07 -8.49 -3.76
N VAL A 50 -17.87 -7.92 -3.53
CA VAL A 50 -17.66 -6.87 -2.51
C VAL A 50 -18.41 -5.60 -2.88
N LEU A 51 -18.40 -5.20 -4.17
CA LEU A 51 -19.21 -4.07 -4.64
C LEU A 51 -20.69 -4.33 -4.44
N ALA A 52 -21.20 -5.52 -4.85
CA ALA A 52 -22.60 -5.87 -4.69
C ALA A 52 -23.05 -5.82 -3.22
N ARG A 53 -22.25 -6.37 -2.30
CA ARG A 53 -22.52 -6.30 -0.84
C ARG A 53 -22.46 -4.88 -0.30
N THR A 54 -21.56 -4.04 -0.84
CA THR A 54 -21.47 -2.63 -0.48
C THR A 54 -22.71 -1.86 -0.92
N VAL A 55 -23.21 -2.13 -2.15
CA VAL A 55 -24.45 -1.53 -2.66
C VAL A 55 -25.66 -1.98 -1.84
N ASN A 56 -25.74 -3.26 -1.48
CA ASN A 56 -26.80 -3.77 -0.60
C ASN A 56 -26.81 -3.09 0.77
N LEU A 57 -25.64 -2.71 1.28
CA LEU A 57 -25.53 -2.05 2.59
C LEU A 57 -25.83 -0.54 2.53
N PHE A 58 -25.37 0.15 1.48
CA PHE A 58 -25.41 1.60 1.38
C PHE A 58 -26.40 2.16 0.36
N GLY A 59 -27.03 1.27 -0.44
CA GLY A 59 -27.93 1.63 -1.53
C GLY A 59 -27.19 2.04 -2.81
N GLU A 60 -27.94 2.16 -3.91
CA GLU A 60 -27.42 2.50 -5.24
C GLU A 60 -26.81 3.93 -5.31
N SER A 61 -27.12 4.78 -4.34
CA SER A 61 -26.55 6.15 -4.27
C SER A 61 -25.04 6.18 -4.19
N VAL A 62 -24.37 5.07 -3.81
CA VAL A 62 -22.90 4.97 -3.80
C VAL A 62 -22.32 4.59 -5.17
N LEU A 63 -23.14 4.43 -6.20
CA LEU A 63 -22.69 4.15 -7.56
C LEU A 63 -22.70 5.42 -8.43
N ASN A 64 -21.86 5.41 -9.44
CA ASN A 64 -21.93 6.29 -10.60
C ASN A 64 -22.97 5.74 -11.61
N ALA A 65 -23.31 6.54 -12.62
CA ALA A 65 -24.27 6.16 -13.66
C ALA A 65 -23.82 4.94 -14.51
N ASP A 66 -22.52 4.68 -14.57
CA ASP A 66 -21.89 3.55 -15.28
C ASP A 66 -21.79 2.27 -14.42
N GLY A 67 -22.34 2.28 -13.21
CA GLY A 67 -22.26 1.14 -12.28
C GLY A 67 -20.96 1.01 -11.50
N THR A 68 -20.00 1.90 -11.69
CA THR A 68 -18.76 1.95 -10.89
C THR A 68 -19.00 2.56 -9.52
N LEU A 69 -18.15 2.23 -8.54
CA LEU A 69 -18.24 2.81 -7.21
C LEU A 69 -17.90 4.30 -7.21
N ASN A 70 -18.80 5.13 -6.71
CA ASN A 70 -18.53 6.53 -6.39
C ASN A 70 -17.79 6.63 -5.05
N ARG A 71 -16.46 6.59 -5.11
CA ARG A 71 -15.59 6.58 -3.93
C ARG A 71 -15.75 7.83 -3.07
N ALA A 72 -16.06 8.98 -3.67
CA ALA A 72 -16.25 10.22 -2.92
C ALA A 72 -17.53 10.15 -2.07
N ARG A 73 -18.65 9.73 -2.65
CA ARG A 73 -19.92 9.56 -1.90
C ARG A 73 -19.81 8.51 -0.80
N LEU A 74 -19.14 7.37 -1.09
CA LEU A 74 -18.92 6.35 -0.07
C LEU A 74 -18.03 6.89 1.06
N ALA A 75 -16.94 7.60 0.73
CA ALA A 75 -16.05 8.20 1.71
C ALA A 75 -16.79 9.22 2.59
N GLU A 76 -17.55 10.14 2.03
CA GLU A 76 -18.34 11.11 2.77
C GLU A 76 -19.26 10.42 3.79
N ARG A 77 -19.93 9.36 3.36
CA ARG A 77 -20.86 8.61 4.23
C ARG A 77 -20.15 7.92 5.38
N ILE A 78 -19.04 7.22 5.13
CA ILE A 78 -18.30 6.49 6.17
C ILE A 78 -17.48 7.42 7.09
N PHE A 79 -17.10 8.63 6.62
CA PHE A 79 -16.45 9.62 7.47
C PHE A 79 -17.41 10.22 8.50
N ALA A 80 -18.68 10.40 8.14
CA ALA A 80 -19.70 10.95 9.03
C ALA A 80 -20.17 9.93 10.09
N HIS A 81 -20.02 8.62 9.86
CA HIS A 81 -20.63 7.57 10.67
C HIS A 81 -19.68 6.39 10.93
N ASP A 82 -19.06 6.35 12.12
CA ASP A 82 -18.16 5.26 12.53
C ASP A 82 -18.80 3.85 12.44
N ALA A 83 -20.11 3.75 12.72
CA ALA A 83 -20.85 2.49 12.62
C ALA A 83 -20.92 1.99 11.15
N GLU A 84 -21.09 2.88 10.19
CA GLU A 84 -21.13 2.53 8.77
C GLU A 84 -19.73 2.14 8.28
N ARG A 85 -18.68 2.85 8.72
CA ARG A 85 -17.29 2.48 8.46
C ARG A 85 -16.97 1.07 8.97
N LYS A 86 -17.40 0.72 10.19
CA LYS A 86 -17.21 -0.63 10.73
C LYS A 86 -17.91 -1.70 9.91
N LYS A 87 -19.15 -1.43 9.45
CA LYS A 87 -19.89 -2.35 8.58
C LYS A 87 -19.21 -2.56 7.23
N LEU A 88 -18.71 -1.48 6.59
CA LEU A 88 -17.94 -1.59 5.36
C LEU A 88 -16.67 -2.42 5.56
N ASN A 89 -15.91 -2.11 6.61
CA ASN A 89 -14.68 -2.84 6.93
C ASN A 89 -14.94 -4.33 7.20
N ALA A 90 -16.06 -4.69 7.79
CA ALA A 90 -16.44 -6.09 8.01
C ALA A 90 -16.70 -6.86 6.70
N ILE A 91 -17.10 -6.16 5.63
CA ILE A 91 -17.25 -6.75 4.29
C ILE A 91 -15.91 -6.83 3.57
N VAL A 92 -15.16 -5.72 3.58
CA VAL A 92 -13.96 -5.54 2.74
C VAL A 92 -12.74 -6.29 3.30
N HIS A 93 -12.44 -6.15 4.60
CA HIS A 93 -11.20 -6.67 5.17
C HIS A 93 -11.04 -8.19 5.03
N PRO A 94 -12.08 -9.04 5.25
CA PRO A 94 -11.93 -10.49 5.05
C PRO A 94 -11.61 -10.84 3.60
N LYS A 95 -12.22 -10.15 2.63
CA LYS A 95 -12.02 -10.42 1.21
C LYS A 95 -10.64 -9.93 0.74
N VAL A 96 -10.18 -8.78 1.25
CA VAL A 96 -8.81 -8.30 0.98
C VAL A 96 -7.77 -9.28 1.53
N ARG A 97 -7.96 -9.79 2.75
CA ARG A 97 -7.06 -10.79 3.33
C ARG A 97 -7.06 -12.10 2.55
N ALA A 98 -8.25 -12.59 2.15
CA ALA A 98 -8.36 -13.81 1.34
C ALA A 98 -7.62 -13.64 0.00
N ARG A 99 -7.85 -12.50 -0.69
CA ARG A 99 -7.19 -12.22 -1.97
C ARG A 99 -5.67 -12.06 -1.82
N ALA A 100 -5.22 -11.41 -0.75
CA ALA A 100 -3.78 -11.33 -0.44
C ALA A 100 -3.17 -12.72 -0.18
N SER A 101 -3.87 -13.62 0.53
CA SER A 101 -3.44 -15.00 0.73
C SER A 101 -3.35 -15.77 -0.59
N GLU A 102 -4.36 -15.65 -1.46
CA GLU A 102 -4.34 -16.28 -2.79
C GLU A 102 -3.11 -15.84 -3.61
N ILE A 103 -2.79 -14.52 -3.60
CA ILE A 103 -1.61 -14.00 -4.31
C ILE A 103 -0.31 -14.63 -3.74
N VAL A 104 -0.22 -14.79 -2.42
CA VAL A 104 0.93 -15.44 -1.77
C VAL A 104 1.00 -16.91 -2.16
N ASP A 105 -0.12 -17.63 -2.09
CA ASP A 105 -0.19 -19.06 -2.41
C ASP A 105 0.18 -19.33 -3.87
N ASP A 106 -0.32 -18.50 -4.80
CA ASP A 106 0.02 -18.57 -6.23
C ASP A 106 1.53 -18.32 -6.45
N ALA A 107 2.08 -17.34 -5.74
CA ALA A 107 3.50 -16.99 -5.85
C ALA A 107 4.40 -18.12 -5.31
N VAL A 108 4.09 -18.65 -4.12
CA VAL A 108 4.86 -19.73 -3.48
C VAL A 108 4.88 -21.00 -4.33
N ASN A 109 3.79 -21.28 -5.07
CA ASN A 109 3.71 -22.41 -5.99
C ASN A 109 4.36 -22.14 -7.36
N SER A 110 4.81 -20.92 -7.63
CA SER A 110 5.47 -20.57 -8.88
C SER A 110 6.94 -21.02 -8.90
N PRO A 111 7.43 -21.64 -9.98
CA PRO A 111 8.83 -22.08 -10.07
C PRO A 111 9.84 -20.91 -10.07
N ASN A 112 9.37 -19.69 -10.36
CA ASN A 112 10.20 -18.49 -10.40
C ASN A 112 10.04 -17.61 -9.16
N PHE A 113 9.46 -18.13 -8.07
CA PHE A 113 9.28 -17.36 -6.84
C PHE A 113 10.62 -17.00 -6.22
N SER A 114 10.83 -15.71 -5.97
CA SER A 114 12.07 -15.20 -5.38
C SER A 114 12.24 -15.51 -3.89
N GLY A 115 11.18 -15.98 -3.21
CA GLY A 115 11.14 -16.10 -1.76
C GLY A 115 10.87 -14.78 -1.03
N ILE A 116 10.60 -13.68 -1.74
CA ILE A 116 10.45 -12.34 -1.15
C ILE A 116 9.05 -11.80 -1.41
N ILE A 117 8.34 -11.50 -0.33
CA ILE A 117 7.04 -10.82 -0.32
C ILE A 117 7.21 -9.44 0.31
N ILE A 118 6.64 -8.42 -0.29
CA ILE A 118 6.65 -7.04 0.22
C ILE A 118 5.21 -6.53 0.33
N ASP A 119 4.78 -6.26 1.55
CA ASP A 119 3.50 -5.63 1.84
C ASP A 119 3.63 -4.11 1.76
N ASP A 120 2.86 -3.49 0.89
CA ASP A 120 2.79 -2.04 0.74
C ASP A 120 1.80 -1.44 1.75
N ILE A 121 2.33 -0.85 2.85
CA ILE A 121 1.54 -0.37 3.99
C ILE A 121 1.84 1.10 4.29
N PRO A 122 1.01 2.04 3.82
CA PRO A 122 1.23 3.47 4.05
C PRO A 122 1.23 3.87 5.53
N LEU A 123 0.35 3.28 6.34
CA LEU A 123 0.11 3.63 7.74
C LEU A 123 0.70 2.60 8.72
N LEU A 124 1.90 2.06 8.41
CA LEU A 124 2.53 1.01 9.20
C LEU A 124 2.86 1.44 10.63
N VAL A 125 3.37 2.67 10.80
CA VAL A 125 3.71 3.25 12.10
C VAL A 125 2.44 3.50 12.91
N GLU A 126 1.46 4.13 12.30
CA GLU A 126 0.19 4.51 12.92
C GLU A 126 -0.63 3.30 13.38
N THR A 127 -0.48 2.17 12.69
CA THR A 127 -1.17 0.91 13.02
C THR A 127 -0.34 -0.03 13.89
N HIS A 128 0.90 0.34 14.23
CA HIS A 128 1.83 -0.45 15.08
C HIS A 128 2.07 -1.88 14.61
N ARG A 129 2.06 -2.12 13.29
CA ARG A 129 2.13 -3.45 12.71
C ARG A 129 3.53 -3.90 12.29
N ALA A 130 4.57 -3.13 12.60
CA ALA A 130 5.94 -3.43 12.17
C ALA A 130 6.42 -4.83 12.61
N ALA A 131 6.00 -5.29 13.79
CA ALA A 131 6.38 -6.60 14.34
C ALA A 131 5.75 -7.82 13.61
N GLU A 132 4.81 -7.59 12.67
CA GLU A 132 4.21 -8.65 11.84
C GLU A 132 5.13 -9.08 10.67
N PHE A 133 6.24 -8.36 10.45
CA PHE A 133 7.12 -8.52 9.30
C PHE A 133 8.55 -8.85 9.74
N ASP A 134 9.31 -9.53 8.88
CA ASP A 134 10.72 -9.86 9.14
C ASP A 134 11.56 -8.58 9.26
N ALA A 135 11.26 -7.55 8.45
CA ALA A 135 11.83 -6.20 8.58
C ALA A 135 11.00 -5.17 7.81
N VAL A 136 11.36 -3.90 7.99
CA VAL A 136 10.67 -2.75 7.38
C VAL A 136 11.62 -2.00 6.45
N ILE A 137 11.10 -1.62 5.28
CA ILE A 137 11.74 -0.73 4.30
C ILE A 137 10.96 0.59 4.32
N ALA A 138 11.61 1.71 4.64
CA ALA A 138 10.99 3.03 4.61
C ALA A 138 11.43 3.82 3.38
N VAL A 139 10.46 4.44 2.70
CA VAL A 139 10.73 5.36 1.59
C VAL A 139 10.55 6.80 2.07
N GLN A 140 11.61 7.58 1.91
CA GLN A 140 11.65 8.99 2.30
C GLN A 140 11.86 9.89 1.10
N THR A 141 11.38 11.13 1.21
CA THR A 141 11.57 12.17 0.19
C THR A 141 11.45 13.52 0.87
N ASP A 142 12.31 14.44 0.50
CA ASP A 142 12.35 15.79 1.05
C ASP A 142 10.99 16.49 0.92
N LEU A 143 10.61 17.22 1.96
CA LEU A 143 9.31 17.87 2.05
C LEU A 143 8.97 18.75 0.83
N PRO A 144 9.87 19.60 0.31
CA PRO A 144 9.55 20.40 -0.89
C PRO A 144 9.19 19.56 -2.10
N ILE A 145 9.91 18.46 -2.32
CA ILE A 145 9.65 17.53 -3.44
C ILE A 145 8.31 16.81 -3.26
N ARG A 146 7.98 16.40 -2.04
CA ARG A 146 6.68 15.78 -1.74
C ARG A 146 5.51 16.74 -2.03
N LEU A 147 5.63 17.99 -1.61
CA LEU A 147 4.64 19.02 -1.85
C LEU A 147 4.45 19.28 -3.34
N GLU A 148 5.55 19.39 -4.09
CA GLU A 148 5.53 19.55 -5.55
C GLU A 148 4.83 18.37 -6.24
N ARG A 149 5.18 17.12 -5.85
CA ARG A 149 4.56 15.90 -6.39
C ARG A 149 3.07 15.84 -6.11
N LEU A 150 2.63 16.24 -4.92
CA LEU A 150 1.22 16.25 -4.54
C LEU A 150 0.44 17.32 -5.31
N SER A 151 1.03 18.49 -5.49
CA SER A 151 0.42 19.55 -6.31
C SER A 151 0.29 19.13 -7.77
N LYS A 152 1.38 18.66 -8.40
CA LYS A 152 1.39 18.31 -9.83
C LYS A 152 0.57 17.06 -10.18
N ASN A 153 0.68 16.00 -9.35
CA ASN A 153 0.14 14.70 -9.71
C ASN A 153 -1.24 14.41 -9.09
N ARG A 154 -1.64 15.15 -8.06
CA ARG A 154 -2.91 14.96 -7.35
C ARG A 154 -3.76 16.22 -7.28
N ASN A 155 -3.33 17.28 -7.94
CA ASN A 155 -4.02 18.57 -8.00
C ASN A 155 -4.40 19.12 -6.61
N MET A 156 -3.55 18.89 -5.61
CA MET A 156 -3.74 19.37 -4.24
C MET A 156 -3.18 20.77 -4.09
N SER A 157 -3.88 21.64 -3.37
CA SER A 157 -3.30 22.89 -2.91
C SER A 157 -2.15 22.62 -1.93
N TYR A 158 -1.25 23.60 -1.78
CA TYR A 158 -0.14 23.51 -0.83
C TYR A 158 -0.63 23.26 0.60
N ALA A 159 -1.69 23.96 1.02
CA ALA A 159 -2.28 23.81 2.35
C ALA A 159 -2.84 22.39 2.59
N GLU A 160 -3.56 21.83 1.61
CA GLU A 160 -4.07 20.46 1.70
C GLU A 160 -2.95 19.42 1.74
N ALA A 161 -1.92 19.58 0.89
CA ALA A 161 -0.76 18.70 0.88
C ALA A 161 -0.03 18.74 2.23
N GLN A 162 0.21 19.92 2.78
CA GLN A 162 0.83 20.11 4.08
C GLN A 162 0.01 19.48 5.20
N ALA A 163 -1.31 19.70 5.23
CA ALA A 163 -2.20 19.13 6.22
C ALA A 163 -2.17 17.58 6.18
N ARG A 164 -2.19 16.97 4.98
CA ARG A 164 -2.12 15.51 4.83
C ARG A 164 -0.76 14.93 5.26
N ILE A 165 0.34 15.64 4.99
CA ILE A 165 1.67 15.24 5.43
C ILE A 165 1.75 15.29 6.96
N SER A 166 1.26 16.37 7.58
CA SER A 166 1.30 16.58 9.03
C SER A 166 0.40 15.61 9.82
N ALA A 167 -0.62 15.04 9.17
CA ALA A 167 -1.51 14.05 9.76
C ALA A 167 -0.91 12.63 9.81
N GLN A 168 0.24 12.41 9.15
CA GLN A 168 0.91 11.12 9.12
C GLN A 168 2.11 11.10 10.09
N ALA A 169 2.58 9.89 10.42
CA ALA A 169 3.85 9.72 11.13
C ALA A 169 4.99 10.46 10.41
N THR A 170 5.96 10.93 11.16
CA THR A 170 7.14 11.61 10.61
C THR A 170 8.09 10.63 9.94
N ASP A 171 8.97 11.13 9.07
CA ASP A 171 10.01 10.31 8.45
C ASP A 171 11.00 9.77 9.51
N GLN A 172 11.24 10.51 10.61
CA GLN A 172 12.01 10.03 11.74
C GLN A 172 11.37 8.82 12.44
N GLN A 173 10.05 8.85 12.64
CA GLN A 173 9.31 7.72 13.22
C GLN A 173 9.33 6.49 12.30
N ARG A 174 9.25 6.69 10.97
CA ARG A 174 9.39 5.58 10.01
C ARG A 174 10.80 5.01 10.01
N SER A 175 11.84 5.87 10.03
CA SER A 175 13.23 5.42 10.09
C SER A 175 13.54 4.64 11.36
N ALA A 176 12.93 5.00 12.48
CA ALA A 176 13.17 4.34 13.77
C ALA A 176 12.74 2.87 13.79
N ILE A 177 11.79 2.47 12.94
CA ILE A 177 11.32 1.08 12.82
C ILE A 177 11.86 0.38 11.56
N ALA A 178 12.55 1.11 10.68
CA ALA A 178 13.02 0.58 9.41
C ALA A 178 14.44 0.02 9.53
N ARG A 179 14.65 -1.15 8.94
CA ARG A 179 16.00 -1.68 8.72
C ARG A 179 16.68 -1.01 7.53
N TRP A 180 15.91 -0.68 6.50
CA TRP A 180 16.42 0.03 5.31
C TRP A 180 15.61 1.29 5.05
N VAL A 181 16.32 2.34 4.66
CA VAL A 181 15.73 3.61 4.25
C VAL A 181 16.16 3.89 2.82
N ILE A 182 15.18 4.07 1.94
CA ILE A 182 15.37 4.44 0.54
C ILE A 182 15.00 5.91 0.38
N THR A 183 15.99 6.74 0.04
CA THR A 183 15.78 8.17 -0.23
C THR A 183 15.42 8.36 -1.71
N ASN A 184 14.23 8.90 -1.95
CA ASN A 184 13.68 9.14 -3.29
C ASN A 184 13.57 10.65 -3.59
N SER A 185 14.60 11.41 -3.15
CA SER A 185 14.71 12.86 -3.41
C SER A 185 15.55 13.19 -4.66
N GLY A 186 16.38 12.27 -5.12
CA GLY A 186 17.27 12.41 -6.27
C GLY A 186 16.63 11.91 -7.58
N SER A 187 17.47 11.48 -8.49
CA SER A 187 17.07 10.90 -9.75
C SER A 187 16.40 9.53 -9.59
N ARG A 188 15.74 9.07 -10.64
CA ARG A 188 15.19 7.71 -10.66
C ARG A 188 16.31 6.65 -10.56
N ASP A 189 17.46 6.91 -11.18
CA ASP A 189 18.59 5.99 -11.20
C ASP A 189 19.22 5.87 -9.81
N ASP A 190 19.32 6.98 -9.05
CA ASP A 190 19.77 6.95 -7.65
C ASP A 190 18.84 6.11 -6.78
N THR A 191 17.52 6.24 -6.99
CA THR A 191 16.53 5.44 -6.28
C THR A 191 16.64 3.97 -6.67
N GLN A 192 16.79 3.67 -7.97
CA GLN A 192 16.95 2.31 -8.48
C GLN A 192 18.21 1.63 -7.91
N ALA A 193 19.32 2.35 -7.82
CA ALA A 193 20.56 1.83 -7.23
C ALA A 193 20.40 1.49 -5.74
N GLN A 194 19.62 2.28 -4.99
CA GLN A 194 19.29 1.98 -3.58
C GLN A 194 18.39 0.76 -3.47
N VAL A 195 17.35 0.67 -4.32
CA VAL A 195 16.45 -0.49 -4.37
C VAL A 195 17.24 -1.77 -4.69
N GLN A 196 18.17 -1.71 -5.65
CA GLN A 196 19.00 -2.86 -6.01
C GLN A 196 19.85 -3.34 -4.82
N ARG A 197 20.50 -2.43 -4.09
CA ARG A 197 21.28 -2.79 -2.88
C ARG A 197 20.41 -3.48 -1.82
N VAL A 198 19.23 -2.91 -1.53
CA VAL A 198 18.31 -3.53 -0.59
C VAL A 198 17.86 -4.90 -1.09
N TRP A 199 17.54 -5.02 -2.39
CA TRP A 199 17.16 -6.30 -2.99
C TRP A 199 18.23 -7.39 -2.83
N ASP A 200 19.51 -7.04 -3.07
CA ASP A 200 20.62 -7.98 -2.94
C ASP A 200 20.76 -8.47 -1.50
N GLU A 201 20.53 -7.59 -0.50
CA GLU A 201 20.50 -7.97 0.92
C GLU A 201 19.30 -8.89 1.24
N LEU A 202 18.09 -8.56 0.73
CA LEU A 202 16.92 -9.40 0.92
C LEU A 202 17.13 -10.81 0.32
N ARG A 203 17.74 -10.87 -0.86
CA ARG A 203 18.07 -12.14 -1.53
C ARG A 203 19.06 -13.00 -0.76
N ALA A 204 19.95 -12.40 0.00
CA ALA A 204 20.91 -13.12 0.85
C ALA A 204 20.27 -13.73 2.12
N GLU A 205 19.05 -13.34 2.46
CA GLU A 205 18.31 -13.85 3.65
C GLU A 205 17.34 -15.01 3.32
N VAL A 206 17.10 -15.30 2.05
CA VAL A 206 16.21 -16.34 1.54
C VAL A 206 17.03 -17.53 1.06
#